data_c57c1b3c2b2fae557442b0eec7863275
#
_entry.id   c57c1b3c2b2fae557442b0eec7863275
#
_cell.length_a   1.000
_cell.length_b   1.000
_cell.length_c   1.000
_cell.angle_alpha   90.00
_cell.angle_beta   90.00
_cell.angle_gamma   90.00
#
_symmetry.space_group_name_H-M   'P 1'
#
loop_
_entity.id
_entity.type
_entity.pdbx_description
1 polymer ?
#
loop_
_entity_poly.entity_id
_entity_poly.type
_entity_poly.pdbx_seq_one_letter_code
_entity_poly.pdbx_strand_id
1 'polypeptide(L)'
;MSDSPPPVSDLPVLKLLNVESAYGPIKAIRGVSLQVRRGEIATVLGSNGAGKTTILKTISGIIDPRKGRVEFKGEDITARDPAFIVQQGLSHVPEGREVFALLSVHDNLLMGAYTRQDRDAVAADMALVYSYFPILRERATQDAGLLSGGQQQMLAISRALMANPDLMLLDEPSLGLSPKLTKEIFEIVLRINRERGTTILLVEQNANMALNASDYGYVLENGRIVMEDSCARLREKDDIKEFYLGLKEDGMRGERRWKKKKTWR
;
A
#
# COMPACT_ATOMS: atom_id res chain seq x y z
N MET A 1 -5.95 -15.73 -25.62
CA MET A 1 -6.39 -15.85 -24.21
C MET A 1 -6.80 -14.47 -23.78
N SER A 2 -8.04 -14.29 -23.32
CA SER A 2 -8.59 -12.95 -23.01
C SER A 2 -7.90 -12.38 -21.77
N ASP A 3 -7.27 -11.23 -21.93
CA ASP A 3 -6.53 -10.45 -20.93
C ASP A 3 -7.46 -9.66 -19.98
N SER A 4 -8.62 -10.23 -19.66
CA SER A 4 -9.54 -9.57 -18.72
C SER A 4 -9.08 -9.88 -17.28
N PRO A 5 -8.91 -8.85 -16.42
CA PRO A 5 -8.61 -9.05 -15.01
C PRO A 5 -9.71 -9.92 -14.37
N PRO A 6 -9.37 -10.73 -13.34
CA PRO A 6 -10.38 -11.52 -12.64
C PRO A 6 -11.46 -10.59 -12.05
N PRO A 7 -12.73 -11.03 -12.02
CA PRO A 7 -13.82 -10.20 -11.51
C PRO A 7 -13.55 -9.86 -10.03
N VAL A 8 -13.56 -8.56 -9.72
CA VAL A 8 -13.52 -8.05 -8.34
C VAL A 8 -14.77 -8.60 -7.64
N SER A 9 -14.60 -9.41 -6.59
CA SER A 9 -15.74 -9.88 -5.82
C SER A 9 -16.34 -8.71 -5.03
N ASP A 10 -17.67 -8.61 -4.96
CA ASP A 10 -18.36 -7.54 -4.21
C ASP A 10 -18.08 -7.58 -2.69
N LEU A 11 -17.53 -8.69 -2.18
CA LEU A 11 -17.22 -8.85 -0.77
C LEU A 11 -15.86 -8.22 -0.43
N PRO A 12 -15.82 -7.28 0.53
CA PRO A 12 -14.58 -6.69 0.98
C PRO A 12 -13.71 -7.71 1.70
N VAL A 13 -12.41 -7.73 1.37
CA VAL A 13 -11.41 -8.55 2.06
C VAL A 13 -10.92 -7.88 3.33
N LEU A 14 -10.93 -6.54 3.35
CA LEU A 14 -10.55 -5.71 4.50
C LEU A 14 -11.65 -4.71 4.81
N LYS A 15 -11.97 -4.54 6.10
CA LYS A 15 -12.84 -3.46 6.60
C LYS A 15 -12.24 -2.84 7.85
N LEU A 16 -12.24 -1.51 7.89
CA LEU A 16 -12.06 -0.73 9.10
C LEU A 16 -13.39 -0.09 9.46
N LEU A 17 -13.78 -0.19 10.73
CA LEU A 17 -15.06 0.31 11.23
C LEU A 17 -14.79 1.28 12.38
N ASN A 18 -14.89 2.58 12.12
CA ASN A 18 -14.73 3.67 13.10
C ASN A 18 -13.44 3.57 13.94
N VAL A 19 -12.31 3.28 13.28
CA VAL A 19 -11.03 3.01 13.94
C VAL A 19 -10.37 4.29 14.43
N GLU A 20 -10.00 4.32 15.73
CA GLU A 20 -9.18 5.37 16.34
C GLU A 20 -7.87 4.77 16.85
N SER A 21 -6.72 5.30 16.41
CA SER A 21 -5.40 4.90 16.92
C SER A 21 -4.58 6.11 17.30
N ALA A 22 -3.69 5.94 18.28
CA ALA A 22 -2.92 7.04 18.84
C ALA A 22 -1.52 6.62 19.31
N TYR A 23 -0.60 7.54 19.25
CA TYR A 23 0.73 7.45 19.87
C TYR A 23 0.72 8.26 21.19
N GLY A 24 0.70 7.56 22.33
CA GLY A 24 0.51 8.23 23.62
C GLY A 24 -0.74 9.12 23.60
N PRO A 25 -0.67 10.41 23.95
CA PRO A 25 -1.84 11.30 23.96
C PRO A 25 -2.30 11.75 22.56
N ILE A 26 -1.48 11.55 21.52
CA ILE A 26 -1.72 12.11 20.18
C ILE A 26 -2.53 11.13 19.35
N LYS A 27 -3.79 11.49 19.05
CA LYS A 27 -4.64 10.72 18.12
C LYS A 27 -4.17 10.94 16.68
N ALA A 28 -3.65 9.89 16.05
CA ALA A 28 -3.19 9.91 14.66
C ALA A 28 -4.34 9.64 13.68
N ILE A 29 -5.24 8.68 13.98
CA ILE A 29 -6.46 8.44 13.22
C ILE A 29 -7.69 8.55 14.13
N ARG A 30 -8.81 9.04 13.58
CA ARG A 30 -9.94 9.57 14.34
C ARG A 30 -11.27 9.11 13.76
N GLY A 31 -11.62 7.82 13.95
CA GLY A 31 -12.85 7.25 13.43
C GLY A 31 -12.77 6.97 11.93
N VAL A 32 -11.68 6.34 11.48
CA VAL A 32 -11.51 5.94 10.10
C VAL A 32 -12.35 4.71 9.81
N SER A 33 -13.14 4.79 8.73
CA SER A 33 -13.84 3.66 8.13
C SER A 33 -13.42 3.57 6.67
N LEU A 34 -13.02 2.40 6.22
CA LEU A 34 -12.68 2.10 4.83
C LEU A 34 -12.87 0.62 4.55
N GLN A 35 -12.96 0.27 3.29
CA GLN A 35 -13.03 -1.13 2.85
C GLN A 35 -12.18 -1.34 1.59
N VAL A 36 -11.67 -2.55 1.42
CA VAL A 36 -10.94 -2.96 0.21
C VAL A 36 -11.56 -4.26 -0.28
N ARG A 37 -11.97 -4.29 -1.55
CA ARG A 37 -12.56 -5.49 -2.16
C ARG A 37 -11.48 -6.46 -2.59
N ARG A 38 -11.83 -7.73 -2.71
CA ARG A 38 -10.90 -8.75 -3.19
C ARG A 38 -10.44 -8.45 -4.62
N GLY A 39 -9.12 -8.48 -4.86
CA GLY A 39 -8.52 -8.19 -6.16
C GLY A 39 -8.46 -6.71 -6.55
N GLU A 40 -8.95 -5.81 -5.68
CA GLU A 40 -8.91 -4.36 -5.89
C GLU A 40 -7.54 -3.79 -5.50
N ILE A 41 -7.11 -2.76 -6.19
CA ILE A 41 -6.07 -1.85 -5.71
C ILE A 41 -6.76 -0.62 -5.14
N ALA A 42 -6.76 -0.48 -3.82
CA ALA A 42 -7.26 0.72 -3.14
C ALA A 42 -6.09 1.62 -2.70
N THR A 43 -6.32 2.93 -2.66
CA THR A 43 -5.31 3.88 -2.18
C THR A 43 -5.84 4.81 -1.10
N VAL A 44 -4.97 5.15 -0.13
CA VAL A 44 -5.20 6.22 0.83
C VAL A 44 -4.24 7.36 0.52
N LEU A 45 -4.80 8.49 0.07
CA LEU A 45 -4.09 9.72 -0.22
C LEU A 45 -4.09 10.65 0.98
N GLY A 46 -3.00 11.37 1.18
CA GLY A 46 -2.93 12.37 2.25
C GLY A 46 -1.54 12.97 2.36
N SER A 47 -1.46 14.16 2.94
CA SER A 47 -0.18 14.81 3.25
C SER A 47 0.60 14.04 4.32
N ASN A 48 1.87 14.40 4.50
CA ASN A 48 2.67 13.86 5.60
C ASN A 48 2.03 14.22 6.94
N GLY A 49 1.99 13.23 7.85
CA GLY A 49 1.33 13.38 9.14
C GLY A 49 -0.20 13.24 9.12
N ALA A 50 -0.83 12.98 7.98
CA ALA A 50 -2.28 12.77 7.90
C ALA A 50 -2.76 11.49 8.62
N GLY A 51 -1.87 10.51 8.87
CA GLY A 51 -2.18 9.25 9.53
C GLY A 51 -2.13 8.01 8.62
N LYS A 52 -1.60 8.12 7.40
CA LYS A 52 -1.53 7.04 6.40
C LYS A 52 -0.81 5.80 6.94
N THR A 53 0.45 5.93 7.34
CA THR A 53 1.25 4.86 7.95
C THR A 53 0.56 4.29 9.21
N THR A 54 -0.13 5.13 10.00
CA THR A 54 -0.85 4.66 11.19
C THR A 54 -2.01 3.75 10.82
N ILE A 55 -2.73 4.00 9.72
CA ILE A 55 -3.76 3.10 9.21
C ILE A 55 -3.14 1.73 8.92
N LEU A 56 -2.04 1.67 8.15
CA LEU A 56 -1.39 0.40 7.79
C LEU A 56 -0.85 -0.33 9.03
N LYS A 57 -0.21 0.38 9.96
CA LYS A 57 0.28 -0.19 11.23
C LYS A 57 -0.84 -0.71 12.12
N THR A 58 -2.02 -0.08 12.08
CA THR A 58 -3.19 -0.58 12.83
C THR A 58 -3.75 -1.85 12.18
N ILE A 59 -3.81 -1.91 10.85
CA ILE A 59 -4.26 -3.11 10.12
C ILE A 59 -3.31 -4.28 10.37
N SER A 60 -2.00 -4.05 10.36
CA SER A 60 -0.97 -5.09 10.56
C SER A 60 -0.73 -5.47 12.03
N GLY A 61 -1.49 -4.92 12.99
CA GLY A 61 -1.37 -5.24 14.41
C GLY A 61 -0.15 -4.65 15.11
N ILE A 62 0.60 -3.74 14.44
CA ILE A 62 1.75 -3.03 15.06
C ILE A 62 1.28 -1.98 16.07
N ILE A 63 0.08 -1.44 15.86
CA ILE A 63 -0.55 -0.45 16.75
C ILE A 63 -1.96 -0.91 17.07
N ASP A 64 -2.26 -1.10 18.34
CA ASP A 64 -3.60 -1.43 18.79
C ASP A 64 -4.53 -0.22 18.65
N PRO A 65 -5.71 -0.37 18.01
CA PRO A 65 -6.69 0.70 17.98
C PRO A 65 -7.30 0.92 19.38
N ARG A 66 -7.55 2.17 19.74
CA ARG A 66 -8.27 2.52 20.98
C ARG A 66 -9.77 2.32 20.85
N LYS A 67 -10.29 2.42 19.62
CA LYS A 67 -11.70 2.21 19.28
C LYS A 67 -11.83 1.66 17.87
N GLY A 68 -12.99 1.10 17.62
CA GLY A 68 -13.35 0.55 16.31
C GLY A 68 -12.91 -0.89 16.15
N ARG A 69 -13.00 -1.38 14.92
CA ARG A 69 -12.73 -2.76 14.57
C ARG A 69 -12.02 -2.85 13.24
N VAL A 70 -11.13 -3.83 13.11
CA VAL A 70 -10.47 -4.22 11.86
C VAL A 70 -10.90 -5.65 11.54
N GLU A 71 -11.51 -5.85 10.38
CA GLU A 71 -11.94 -7.16 9.89
C GLU A 71 -11.13 -7.52 8.63
N PHE A 72 -10.57 -8.71 8.59
CA PHE A 72 -9.87 -9.27 7.42
C PHE A 72 -10.49 -10.63 7.06
N LYS A 73 -10.91 -10.78 5.81
CA LYS A 73 -11.61 -11.97 5.30
C LYS A 73 -12.85 -12.36 6.15
N GLY A 74 -13.52 -11.36 6.73
CA GLY A 74 -14.69 -11.56 7.60
C GLY A 74 -14.35 -11.87 9.05
N GLU A 75 -13.08 -12.06 9.42
CA GLU A 75 -12.62 -12.29 10.79
C GLU A 75 -12.18 -10.99 11.47
N ASP A 76 -12.46 -10.86 12.76
CA ASP A 76 -12.00 -9.73 13.59
C ASP A 76 -10.53 -9.94 13.95
N ILE A 77 -9.66 -9.09 13.36
CA ILE A 77 -8.22 -9.07 13.63
C ILE A 77 -7.80 -7.90 14.52
N THR A 78 -8.74 -7.20 15.17
CA THR A 78 -8.49 -6.05 16.01
C THR A 78 -7.53 -6.41 17.15
N ALA A 79 -6.42 -5.68 17.28
CA ALA A 79 -5.38 -5.90 18.29
C ALA A 79 -4.84 -7.35 18.35
N ARG A 80 -4.86 -8.07 17.21
CA ARG A 80 -4.22 -9.37 17.10
C ARG A 80 -2.72 -9.21 16.89
N ASP A 81 -1.97 -10.21 17.32
CA ASP A 81 -0.52 -10.29 17.10
C ASP A 81 -0.17 -10.21 15.62
N PRO A 82 0.83 -9.40 15.22
CA PRO A 82 1.27 -9.29 13.82
C PRO A 82 1.60 -10.63 13.15
N ALA A 83 2.20 -11.59 13.89
CA ALA A 83 2.52 -12.90 13.35
C ALA A 83 1.26 -13.70 12.99
N PHE A 84 0.19 -13.60 13.80
CA PHE A 84 -1.12 -14.16 13.47
C PHE A 84 -1.67 -13.54 12.19
N ILE A 85 -1.63 -12.21 12.08
CA ILE A 85 -2.18 -11.49 10.92
C ILE A 85 -1.44 -11.89 9.62
N VAL A 86 -0.11 -12.02 9.68
CA VAL A 86 0.70 -12.49 8.53
C VAL A 86 0.29 -13.92 8.13
N GLN A 87 0.07 -14.82 9.09
CA GLN A 87 -0.38 -16.18 8.82
C GLN A 87 -1.78 -16.24 8.18
N GLN A 88 -2.62 -15.23 8.41
CA GLN A 88 -3.91 -15.09 7.72
C GLN A 88 -3.79 -14.63 6.24
N GLY A 89 -2.59 -14.31 5.79
CA GLY A 89 -2.34 -13.90 4.40
C GLY A 89 -2.30 -12.39 4.18
N LEU A 90 -1.93 -11.60 5.21
CA LEU A 90 -1.71 -10.17 5.08
C LEU A 90 -0.21 -9.88 5.15
N SER A 91 0.34 -9.20 4.15
CA SER A 91 1.73 -8.74 4.15
C SER A 91 1.81 -7.22 4.19
N HIS A 92 2.83 -6.69 4.88
CA HIS A 92 3.06 -5.26 5.00
C HIS A 92 4.49 -4.90 4.54
N VAL A 93 4.58 -4.00 3.56
CA VAL A 93 5.83 -3.36 3.13
C VAL A 93 5.86 -1.97 3.76
N PRO A 94 6.63 -1.75 4.83
CA PRO A 94 6.68 -0.49 5.55
C PRO A 94 7.46 0.58 4.77
N GLU A 95 7.24 1.84 5.12
CA GLU A 95 8.11 2.94 4.74
C GLU A 95 9.56 2.64 5.21
N GLY A 96 10.55 2.99 4.41
CA GLY A 96 11.97 2.75 4.77
C GLY A 96 12.51 1.38 4.36
N ARG A 97 11.70 0.55 3.66
CA ARG A 97 12.11 -0.73 3.04
C ARG A 97 12.37 -1.88 4.02
N GLU A 98 13.02 -1.63 5.14
CA GLU A 98 13.32 -2.58 6.25
C GLU A 98 13.83 -3.95 5.76
N VAL A 99 14.82 -3.96 4.84
CA VAL A 99 15.49 -5.18 4.41
C VAL A 99 16.46 -5.67 5.50
N PHE A 100 16.69 -6.97 5.57
CA PHE A 100 17.72 -7.55 6.42
C PHE A 100 19.09 -7.31 5.77
N ALA A 101 19.76 -6.24 6.15
CA ALA A 101 20.94 -5.70 5.47
C ALA A 101 22.12 -6.67 5.38
N LEU A 102 22.29 -7.53 6.40
CA LEU A 102 23.37 -8.52 6.51
C LEU A 102 23.03 -9.89 5.90
N LEU A 103 21.79 -10.06 5.41
CA LEU A 103 21.40 -11.25 4.69
C LEU A 103 21.51 -11.01 3.19
N SER A 104 21.77 -12.08 2.44
CA SER A 104 21.75 -12.02 0.99
C SER A 104 20.34 -11.64 0.45
N VAL A 105 20.26 -11.19 -0.80
CA VAL A 105 19.00 -10.98 -1.49
C VAL A 105 18.16 -12.25 -1.46
N HIS A 106 18.76 -13.40 -1.77
CA HIS A 106 18.08 -14.71 -1.76
C HIS A 106 17.51 -15.04 -0.37
N ASP A 107 18.32 -14.87 0.70
CA ASP A 107 17.86 -15.16 2.06
C ASP A 107 16.77 -14.21 2.52
N ASN A 108 16.84 -12.91 2.14
CA ASN A 108 15.74 -11.98 2.37
C ASN A 108 14.43 -12.46 1.75
N LEU A 109 14.48 -12.99 0.53
CA LEU A 109 13.28 -13.54 -0.13
C LEU A 109 12.76 -14.79 0.58
N LEU A 110 13.65 -15.70 0.99
CA LEU A 110 13.27 -16.89 1.78
C LEU A 110 12.63 -16.52 3.12
N MET A 111 13.12 -15.45 3.78
CA MET A 111 12.48 -14.94 5.01
C MET A 111 11.03 -14.50 4.78
N GLY A 112 10.69 -14.01 3.56
CA GLY A 112 9.30 -13.72 3.21
C GLY A 112 8.39 -14.95 3.18
N ALA A 113 8.95 -16.14 2.89
CA ALA A 113 8.22 -17.40 2.87
C ALA A 113 8.29 -18.17 4.22
N TYR A 114 8.77 -17.55 5.30
CA TYR A 114 9.07 -18.22 6.58
C TYR A 114 7.87 -18.99 7.16
N THR A 115 6.64 -18.50 6.98
CA THR A 115 5.43 -19.13 7.50
C THR A 115 4.89 -20.25 6.60
N ARG A 116 5.49 -20.46 5.41
CA ARG A 116 5.02 -21.41 4.39
C ARG A 116 5.69 -22.77 4.52
N GLN A 117 4.94 -23.82 4.20
CA GLN A 117 5.42 -25.21 4.20
C GLN A 117 5.44 -25.85 2.80
N ASP A 118 4.87 -25.19 1.81
CA ASP A 118 4.69 -25.62 0.42
C ASP A 118 5.95 -25.31 -0.42
N ARG A 119 7.04 -26.05 -0.21
CA ARG A 119 8.37 -25.79 -0.78
C ARG A 119 8.39 -25.62 -2.30
N ASP A 120 7.62 -26.45 -3.02
CA ASP A 120 7.57 -26.38 -4.48
C ASP A 120 6.91 -25.08 -4.95
N ALA A 121 5.85 -24.62 -4.29
CA ALA A 121 5.22 -23.35 -4.58
C ALA A 121 6.12 -22.16 -4.19
N VAL A 122 6.88 -22.26 -3.09
CA VAL A 122 7.89 -21.25 -2.71
C VAL A 122 8.96 -21.13 -3.80
N ALA A 123 9.43 -22.24 -4.38
CA ALA A 123 10.41 -22.21 -5.48
C ALA A 123 9.82 -21.57 -6.74
N ALA A 124 8.55 -21.86 -7.06
CA ALA A 124 7.86 -21.23 -8.18
C ALA A 124 7.66 -19.71 -7.96
N ASP A 125 7.27 -19.29 -6.74
CA ASP A 125 7.15 -17.88 -6.39
C ASP A 125 8.50 -17.16 -6.44
N MET A 126 9.59 -17.79 -6.03
CA MET A 126 10.94 -17.25 -6.16
C MET A 126 11.30 -17.00 -7.64
N ALA A 127 11.00 -17.94 -8.52
CA ALA A 127 11.23 -17.78 -9.96
C ALA A 127 10.38 -16.64 -10.54
N LEU A 128 9.13 -16.49 -10.07
CA LEU A 128 8.23 -15.42 -10.47
C LEU A 128 8.74 -14.05 -10.00
N VAL A 129 9.18 -13.93 -8.74
CA VAL A 129 9.79 -12.71 -8.20
C VAL A 129 11.00 -12.29 -9.03
N TYR A 130 11.86 -13.23 -9.41
CA TYR A 130 13.00 -12.95 -10.27
C TYR A 130 12.59 -12.56 -11.70
N SER A 131 11.39 -12.95 -12.16
CA SER A 131 10.85 -12.50 -13.45
C SER A 131 10.30 -11.06 -13.37
N TYR A 132 9.79 -10.64 -12.22
CA TYR A 132 9.38 -9.26 -11.99
C TYR A 132 10.57 -8.33 -11.82
N PHE A 133 11.61 -8.80 -11.12
CA PHE A 133 12.80 -8.02 -10.80
C PHE A 133 14.09 -8.79 -11.15
N PRO A 134 14.49 -8.86 -12.44
CA PRO A 134 15.67 -9.62 -12.87
C PRO A 134 16.96 -9.23 -12.12
N ILE A 135 17.09 -7.96 -11.77
CA ILE A 135 18.24 -7.46 -11.00
C ILE A 135 18.42 -8.14 -9.65
N LEU A 136 17.33 -8.60 -9.01
CA LEU A 136 17.42 -9.35 -7.75
C LEU A 136 18.00 -10.74 -7.96
N ARG A 137 17.76 -11.36 -9.13
CA ARG A 137 18.38 -12.62 -9.50
C ARG A 137 19.87 -12.46 -9.74
N GLU A 138 20.28 -11.42 -10.49
CA GLU A 138 21.68 -11.12 -10.78
C GLU A 138 22.50 -10.87 -9.50
N ARG A 139 21.83 -10.38 -8.44
CA ARG A 139 22.42 -10.04 -7.15
C ARG A 139 22.01 -10.98 -6.02
N ALA A 140 21.55 -12.20 -6.34
CA ALA A 140 20.96 -13.12 -5.37
C ALA A 140 21.86 -13.41 -4.15
N THR A 141 23.19 -13.48 -4.36
CA THR A 141 24.17 -13.76 -3.31
C THR A 141 24.75 -12.49 -2.65
N GLN A 142 24.38 -11.30 -3.12
CA GLN A 142 24.86 -10.04 -2.57
C GLN A 142 24.10 -9.68 -1.28
N ASP A 143 24.78 -9.09 -0.30
CA ASP A 143 24.17 -8.56 0.92
C ASP A 143 23.17 -7.45 0.54
N ALA A 144 21.95 -7.52 1.10
CA ALA A 144 20.87 -6.59 0.79
C ALA A 144 21.20 -5.14 1.16
N GLY A 145 22.05 -4.93 2.17
CA GLY A 145 22.53 -3.60 2.58
C GLY A 145 23.35 -2.89 1.50
N LEU A 146 23.96 -3.64 0.56
CA LEU A 146 24.77 -3.09 -0.53
C LEU A 146 23.96 -2.75 -1.78
N LEU A 147 22.66 -3.01 -1.79
CA LEU A 147 21.77 -2.65 -2.87
C LEU A 147 21.48 -1.13 -2.88
N SER A 148 21.22 -0.58 -4.08
CA SER A 148 20.69 0.77 -4.17
C SER A 148 19.31 0.87 -3.51
N GLY A 149 18.90 2.08 -3.13
CA GLY A 149 17.59 2.26 -2.48
C GLY A 149 16.42 1.75 -3.30
N GLY A 150 16.45 1.88 -4.62
CA GLY A 150 15.40 1.31 -5.49
C GLY A 150 15.41 -0.21 -5.51
N GLN A 151 16.59 -0.84 -5.52
CA GLN A 151 16.72 -2.29 -5.45
C GLN A 151 16.28 -2.84 -4.08
N GLN A 152 16.53 -2.11 -3.00
CA GLN A 152 16.01 -2.46 -1.68
C GLN A 152 14.48 -2.39 -1.64
N GLN A 153 13.87 -1.41 -2.32
CA GLN A 153 12.41 -1.33 -2.44
C GLN A 153 11.84 -2.50 -3.24
N MET A 154 12.48 -2.86 -4.35
CA MET A 154 12.13 -4.06 -5.12
C MET A 154 12.23 -5.32 -4.25
N LEU A 155 13.29 -5.44 -3.45
CA LEU A 155 13.48 -6.57 -2.53
C LEU A 155 12.41 -6.60 -1.43
N ALA A 156 12.04 -5.47 -0.84
CA ALA A 156 11.01 -5.39 0.19
C ALA A 156 9.63 -5.84 -0.33
N ILE A 157 9.23 -5.36 -1.53
CA ILE A 157 7.99 -5.79 -2.19
C ILE A 157 8.05 -7.29 -2.52
N SER A 158 9.17 -7.75 -3.05
CA SER A 158 9.39 -9.15 -3.39
C SER A 158 9.31 -10.07 -2.17
N ARG A 159 9.91 -9.67 -1.06
CA ARG A 159 9.85 -10.39 0.22
C ARG A 159 8.41 -10.52 0.73
N ALA A 160 7.62 -9.45 0.63
CA ALA A 160 6.21 -9.49 0.98
C ALA A 160 5.41 -10.42 0.07
N LEU A 161 5.72 -10.45 -1.23
CA LEU A 161 5.09 -11.33 -2.22
C LEU A 161 5.40 -12.82 -1.96
N MET A 162 6.59 -13.14 -1.44
CA MET A 162 6.97 -14.52 -1.08
C MET A 162 6.07 -15.16 -0.01
N ALA A 163 5.39 -14.36 0.80
CA ALA A 163 4.36 -14.84 1.75
C ALA A 163 3.09 -15.33 1.04
N ASN A 164 2.95 -15.16 -0.28
CA ASN A 164 1.74 -15.42 -1.06
C ASN A 164 0.48 -14.78 -0.46
N PRO A 165 0.47 -13.43 -0.30
CA PRO A 165 -0.58 -12.76 0.46
C PRO A 165 -1.88 -12.61 -0.33
N ASP A 166 -3.03 -12.69 0.39
CA ASP A 166 -4.34 -12.25 -0.11
C ASP A 166 -4.44 -10.73 -0.16
N LEU A 167 -3.77 -10.04 0.79
CA LEU A 167 -3.72 -8.58 0.90
C LEU A 167 -2.28 -8.11 1.15
N MET A 168 -1.80 -7.19 0.32
CA MET A 168 -0.51 -6.52 0.48
C MET A 168 -0.73 -5.04 0.84
N LEU A 169 -0.15 -4.61 1.97
CA LEU A 169 -0.11 -3.22 2.38
C LEU A 169 1.21 -2.59 1.90
N LEU A 170 1.14 -1.47 1.20
CA LEU A 170 2.32 -0.74 0.68
C LEU A 170 2.36 0.67 1.27
N ASP A 171 3.38 0.97 2.06
CA ASP A 171 3.57 2.28 2.70
C ASP A 171 4.57 3.13 1.90
N GLU A 172 4.06 4.11 1.17
CA GLU A 172 4.82 5.06 0.32
C GLU A 172 5.90 4.38 -0.54
N PRO A 173 5.53 3.39 -1.39
CA PRO A 173 6.50 2.59 -2.14
C PRO A 173 7.34 3.42 -3.12
N SER A 174 6.95 4.65 -3.44
CA SER A 174 7.68 5.56 -4.32
C SER A 174 8.66 6.49 -3.62
N LEU A 175 8.65 6.54 -2.28
CA LEU A 175 9.41 7.53 -1.52
C LEU A 175 10.92 7.43 -1.76
N GLY A 176 11.55 8.56 -2.12
CA GLY A 176 12.99 8.66 -2.33
C GLY A 176 13.51 7.92 -3.56
N LEU A 177 12.63 7.61 -4.52
CA LEU A 177 12.99 6.96 -5.78
C LEU A 177 13.02 7.97 -6.93
N SER A 178 13.83 7.64 -7.96
CA SER A 178 13.78 8.40 -9.21
C SER A 178 12.44 8.18 -9.94
N PRO A 179 11.97 9.12 -10.76
CA PRO A 179 10.71 8.98 -11.50
C PRO A 179 10.63 7.71 -12.36
N LYS A 180 11.76 7.28 -12.93
CA LYS A 180 11.85 6.04 -13.72
C LYS A 180 11.59 4.80 -12.84
N LEU A 181 12.27 4.71 -11.69
CA LEU A 181 12.10 3.58 -10.77
C LEU A 181 10.69 3.56 -10.14
N THR A 182 10.15 4.73 -9.81
CA THR A 182 8.77 4.85 -9.34
C THR A 182 7.80 4.23 -10.35
N LYS A 183 7.91 4.61 -11.62
CA LYS A 183 7.06 4.07 -12.69
C LYS A 183 7.21 2.54 -12.80
N GLU A 184 8.44 2.03 -12.80
CA GLU A 184 8.73 0.60 -12.86
C GLU A 184 8.08 -0.18 -11.69
N ILE A 185 8.20 0.33 -10.46
CA ILE A 185 7.58 -0.29 -9.28
C ILE A 185 6.06 -0.33 -9.40
N PHE A 186 5.42 0.78 -9.82
CA PHE A 186 3.97 0.80 -10.00
C PHE A 186 3.50 -0.12 -11.13
N GLU A 187 4.22 -0.22 -12.23
CA GLU A 187 3.93 -1.19 -13.31
C GLU A 187 3.97 -2.64 -12.78
N ILE A 188 4.94 -2.95 -11.91
CA ILE A 188 5.03 -4.28 -11.30
C ILE A 188 3.93 -4.50 -10.25
N VAL A 189 3.58 -3.51 -9.44
CA VAL A 189 2.44 -3.58 -8.50
C VAL A 189 1.14 -3.91 -9.26
N LEU A 190 0.88 -3.22 -10.38
CA LEU A 190 -0.25 -3.50 -11.27
C LEU A 190 -0.17 -4.92 -11.87
N ARG A 191 1.02 -5.37 -12.22
CA ARG A 191 1.25 -6.69 -12.78
C ARG A 191 0.99 -7.79 -11.73
N ILE A 192 1.49 -7.62 -10.50
CA ILE A 192 1.22 -8.53 -9.36
C ILE A 192 -0.28 -8.66 -9.12
N ASN A 193 -1.01 -7.53 -9.07
CA ASN A 193 -2.46 -7.55 -8.88
C ASN A 193 -3.16 -8.32 -10.01
N ARG A 194 -2.83 -8.03 -11.28
CA ARG A 194 -3.48 -8.67 -12.44
C ARG A 194 -3.16 -10.16 -12.57
N GLU A 195 -1.91 -10.57 -12.37
CA GLU A 195 -1.47 -11.95 -12.59
C GLU A 195 -1.82 -12.88 -11.41
N ARG A 196 -1.84 -12.34 -10.19
CA ARG A 196 -2.06 -13.14 -8.97
C ARG A 196 -3.40 -12.87 -8.28
N GLY A 197 -4.11 -11.84 -8.69
CA GLY A 197 -5.32 -11.41 -7.99
C GLY A 197 -5.07 -10.87 -6.57
N THR A 198 -3.80 -10.56 -6.22
CA THR A 198 -3.45 -10.03 -4.90
C THR A 198 -4.14 -8.69 -4.68
N THR A 199 -4.92 -8.57 -3.62
CA THR A 199 -5.51 -7.30 -3.20
C THR A 199 -4.43 -6.38 -2.68
N ILE A 200 -4.49 -5.08 -2.98
CA ILE A 200 -3.46 -4.13 -2.56
C ILE A 200 -4.12 -2.92 -1.90
N LEU A 201 -3.64 -2.56 -0.72
CA LEU A 201 -3.91 -1.26 -0.12
C LEU A 201 -2.61 -0.47 -0.08
N LEU A 202 -2.58 0.60 -0.85
CA LEU A 202 -1.41 1.43 -0.99
C LEU A 202 -1.66 2.80 -0.33
N VAL A 203 -0.70 3.32 0.42
CA VAL A 203 -0.73 4.71 0.88
C VAL A 203 0.36 5.49 0.18
N GLU A 204 0.03 6.68 -0.29
CA GLU A 204 0.93 7.51 -1.09
C GLU A 204 0.68 9.00 -0.83
N GLN A 205 1.74 9.77 -0.98
CA GLN A 205 1.67 11.23 -1.05
C GLN A 205 1.52 11.71 -2.49
N ASN A 206 2.10 10.98 -3.46
CA ASN A 206 1.99 11.30 -4.88
C ASN A 206 0.63 10.87 -5.43
N ALA A 207 -0.35 11.75 -5.33
CA ALA A 207 -1.72 11.47 -5.74
C ALA A 207 -1.83 11.07 -7.22
N ASN A 208 -1.01 11.65 -8.10
CA ASN A 208 -1.08 11.34 -9.52
C ASN A 208 -0.73 9.87 -9.79
N MET A 209 0.36 9.38 -9.20
CA MET A 209 0.77 7.99 -9.33
C MET A 209 -0.25 7.05 -8.70
N ALA A 210 -0.68 7.34 -7.48
CA ALA A 210 -1.61 6.51 -6.74
C ALA A 210 -2.97 6.39 -7.44
N LEU A 211 -3.57 7.51 -7.89
CA LEU A 211 -4.87 7.51 -8.58
C LEU A 211 -4.81 6.84 -9.97
N ASN A 212 -3.63 6.82 -10.61
CA ASN A 212 -3.47 6.12 -11.89
C ASN A 212 -3.27 4.61 -11.73
N ALA A 213 -2.79 4.18 -10.57
CA ALA A 213 -2.51 2.78 -10.27
C ALA A 213 -3.61 2.08 -9.47
N SER A 214 -4.66 2.79 -9.05
CA SER A 214 -5.68 2.26 -8.15
C SER A 214 -7.10 2.38 -8.73
N ASP A 215 -7.98 1.50 -8.25
CA ASP A 215 -9.40 1.45 -8.64
C ASP A 215 -10.24 2.39 -7.77
N TYR A 216 -9.98 2.39 -6.45
CA TYR A 216 -10.72 3.16 -5.45
C TYR A 216 -9.78 3.96 -4.56
N GLY A 217 -10.20 5.15 -4.15
CA GLY A 217 -9.36 6.07 -3.38
C GLY A 217 -10.07 6.68 -2.17
N TYR A 218 -9.31 6.82 -1.10
CA TYR A 218 -9.68 7.49 0.13
C TYR A 218 -8.76 8.69 0.32
N VAL A 219 -9.32 9.85 0.64
CA VAL A 219 -8.56 11.07 0.95
C VAL A 219 -8.56 11.25 2.47
N LEU A 220 -7.37 11.20 3.06
CA LEU A 220 -7.15 11.30 4.49
C LEU A 220 -6.61 12.68 4.87
N GLU A 221 -7.29 13.39 5.76
CA GLU A 221 -6.83 14.65 6.33
C GLU A 221 -7.01 14.66 7.85
N ASN A 222 -5.96 15.04 8.57
CA ASN A 222 -5.99 15.16 10.03
C ASN A 222 -6.56 13.91 10.73
N GLY A 223 -6.25 12.73 10.22
CA GLY A 223 -6.68 11.44 10.75
C GLY A 223 -8.13 11.06 10.43
N ARG A 224 -8.79 11.71 9.45
CA ARG A 224 -10.16 11.40 9.02
C ARG A 224 -10.24 11.21 7.52
N ILE A 225 -11.06 10.27 7.07
CA ILE A 225 -11.44 10.20 5.66
C ILE A 225 -12.39 11.37 5.38
N VAL A 226 -12.01 12.25 4.46
CA VAL A 226 -12.78 13.43 4.07
C VAL A 226 -13.47 13.26 2.73
N MET A 227 -12.99 12.32 1.91
CA MET A 227 -13.55 12.01 0.61
C MET A 227 -13.20 10.58 0.22
N GLU A 228 -14.09 9.90 -0.46
CA GLU A 228 -13.85 8.59 -1.07
C GLU A 228 -14.64 8.47 -2.38
N ASP A 229 -14.08 7.81 -3.36
CA ASP A 229 -14.74 7.51 -4.64
C ASP A 229 -13.85 6.57 -5.49
N SER A 230 -14.34 6.12 -6.64
CA SER A 230 -13.47 5.52 -7.65
C SER A 230 -12.36 6.50 -8.05
N CYS A 231 -11.15 6.00 -8.29
CA CYS A 231 -10.02 6.85 -8.68
C CYS A 231 -10.30 7.65 -9.96
N ALA A 232 -11.12 7.11 -10.88
CA ALA A 232 -11.57 7.82 -12.07
C ALA A 232 -12.33 9.10 -11.72
N ARG A 233 -13.31 9.01 -10.78
CA ARG A 233 -14.10 10.17 -10.33
C ARG A 233 -13.29 11.13 -9.46
N LEU A 234 -12.39 10.61 -8.61
CA LEU A 234 -11.52 11.47 -7.79
C LEU A 234 -10.66 12.39 -8.66
N ARG A 235 -10.14 11.89 -9.79
CA ARG A 235 -9.33 12.68 -10.72
C ARG A 235 -10.10 13.83 -11.38
N GLU A 236 -11.42 13.73 -11.48
CA GLU A 236 -12.28 14.77 -12.07
C GLU A 236 -12.64 15.88 -11.08
N LYS A 237 -12.54 15.61 -9.75
CA LYS A 237 -12.91 16.58 -8.71
C LYS A 237 -11.90 17.73 -8.65
N ASP A 238 -12.40 18.97 -8.67
CA ASP A 238 -11.58 20.18 -8.69
C ASP A 238 -10.69 20.32 -7.45
N ASP A 239 -11.20 19.95 -6.27
CA ASP A 239 -10.40 19.92 -5.05
C ASP A 239 -9.19 18.94 -5.15
N ILE A 240 -9.37 17.79 -5.79
CA ILE A 240 -8.27 16.85 -6.01
C ILE A 240 -7.29 17.41 -7.04
N LYS A 241 -7.78 18.00 -8.14
CA LYS A 241 -6.95 18.65 -9.16
C LYS A 241 -6.09 19.76 -8.56
N GLU A 242 -6.69 20.65 -7.77
CA GLU A 242 -6.01 21.80 -7.20
C GLU A 242 -5.05 21.42 -6.06
N PHE A 243 -5.52 20.63 -5.07
CA PHE A 243 -4.76 20.39 -3.83
C PHE A 243 -3.81 19.20 -3.88
N TYR A 244 -4.09 18.20 -4.72
CA TYR A 244 -3.30 16.98 -4.79
C TYR A 244 -2.59 16.75 -6.13
N LEU A 245 -3.17 17.18 -7.27
CA LEU A 245 -2.55 17.02 -8.58
C LEU A 245 -1.77 18.28 -9.02
N GLY A 246 -1.93 19.39 -8.32
CA GLY A 246 -1.25 20.65 -8.63
C GLY A 246 -1.70 21.30 -9.93
N LEU A 247 -2.83 20.84 -10.50
CA LEU A 247 -3.41 21.39 -11.72
C LEU A 247 -4.15 22.69 -11.35
N LYS A 248 -3.71 23.83 -11.92
CA LYS A 248 -4.42 25.10 -11.80
C LYS A 248 -5.42 25.21 -12.93
N GLU A 249 -6.65 25.64 -12.66
CA GLU A 249 -7.49 26.20 -13.70
C GLU A 249 -6.81 27.46 -14.26
N ASP A 250 -6.53 27.47 -15.56
CA ASP A 250 -6.06 28.67 -16.27
C ASP A 250 -7.20 29.71 -16.27
N GLY A 251 -7.18 30.64 -15.30
CA GLY A 251 -8.23 31.67 -15.24
C GLY A 251 -8.09 32.75 -14.18
N MET A 252 -7.34 32.58 -13.11
CA MET A 252 -7.24 33.62 -12.06
C MET A 252 -5.81 33.92 -11.63
N ARG A 253 -5.10 34.73 -12.41
CA ARG A 253 -3.96 35.51 -11.92
C ARG A 253 -4.50 36.59 -10.96
N GLY A 254 -4.41 36.37 -9.63
CA GLY A 254 -4.60 37.45 -8.69
C GLY A 254 -5.24 37.13 -7.32
N GLU A 255 -5.91 36.02 -7.11
CA GLU A 255 -6.47 35.72 -5.79
C GLU A 255 -5.49 34.95 -4.90
N ARG A 256 -5.27 35.48 -3.68
CA ARG A 256 -4.34 34.89 -2.72
C ARG A 256 -4.84 33.52 -2.26
N ARG A 257 -3.99 32.50 -2.38
CA ARG A 257 -4.19 31.05 -2.12
C ARG A 257 -4.88 30.69 -0.80
N TRP A 258 -4.90 31.58 0.21
CA TRP A 258 -5.48 31.38 1.52
C TRP A 258 -6.99 31.67 1.64
N LYS A 259 -7.65 32.14 0.57
CA LYS A 259 -9.09 32.47 0.57
C LYS A 259 -10.00 31.33 0.09
N LYS A 260 -9.51 30.35 -0.66
CA LYS A 260 -10.33 29.20 -1.07
C LYS A 260 -10.41 28.17 0.07
N LYS A 261 -11.58 27.98 0.63
CA LYS A 261 -11.86 26.89 1.59
C LYS A 261 -12.12 25.60 0.81
N LYS A 262 -11.59 24.48 1.30
CA LYS A 262 -11.93 23.17 0.77
C LYS A 262 -13.42 22.90 0.95
N THR A 263 -14.09 22.26 -0.03
CA THR A 263 -15.55 22.06 -0.03
C THR A 263 -16.04 21.10 1.06
N TRP A 264 -15.17 20.28 1.62
CA TRP A 264 -15.48 19.31 2.69
C TRP A 264 -15.13 19.78 4.11
N ARG A 265 -14.93 21.05 4.33
CA ARG A 265 -14.74 21.63 5.66
C ARG A 265 -16.04 22.17 6.23
#